data_fc4e0eaa31e02b2a6bb05706d89b294b
#
_entry.id   fc4e0eaa31e02b2a6bb05706d89b294b
#
_cell.length_a   1.000
_cell.length_b   1.000
_cell.length_c   1.000
_cell.angle_alpha   90.00
_cell.angle_beta   90.00
_cell.angle_gamma   90.00
#
_symmetry.space_group_name_H-M   'P 1'
#
loop_
_entity.id
_entity.type
_entity.pdbx_description
1 polymer ?
#
loop_
_entity_poly.entity_id
_entity_poly.type
_entity_poly.pdbx_seq_one_letter_code
_entity_poly.pdbx_strand_id
1 'polypeptide(L)'
;MTDVTSYKMLINGDWVDAADGRFFESVNPSDGRIWCRVPEATEEDVNRAVIAAHDAFSVGPWASMTPTERGKKLRALGDLLAEYSESLGRTESLDTGKMLKETRWQAQYIAEFFHFFAGCADKVSGETLPIDKPDMFVFTKREPLGVVAAVVPWNSQLFLVAVKIGPALAAGNTVVLKASEHASAAMLEFGKLIEKAGIPPGVVNIVTGHGEPCGRALTGHPLVARVSFTGGPNAARHVLENVKRNFAEVSLELGGKSPFIVFDDANIESAVNASIAGIFGATGQSCVAGSRLYLHESIADNFLEQMITLTNKIVLGNPLTDETQMGPLCTLAQLEHIEREVAYAQEQGGRVLVGGKQPEGLSGLFYEPTIIECPRQDLRIVNTELFGPVLSVQRFKTEDEVLALANYNEHGLAAGIFTKDSARSLRMANCVRAGIVWVNTYRVVSPIAEFGGVKGSGYGRESGFQAIYDYTRPKTIWMNTSDEPMANPFVMR
;
A
#
# COMPACT_ATOMS: atom_id res chain seq x y z
N MET A 1 -2.45 21.57 30.04
CA MET A 1 -1.57 20.86 29.10
C MET A 1 -2.18 19.49 28.95
N THR A 2 -2.71 19.14 27.80
CA THR A 2 -3.16 17.78 27.54
C THR A 2 -1.90 16.92 27.53
N ASP A 3 -1.86 15.86 28.36
CA ASP A 3 -0.73 14.93 28.38
C ASP A 3 -0.53 14.35 26.98
N VAL A 4 0.67 14.54 26.42
CA VAL A 4 1.05 13.97 25.13
C VAL A 4 1.19 12.45 25.31
N THR A 5 0.44 11.68 24.53
CA THR A 5 0.49 10.22 24.58
C THR A 5 1.88 9.71 24.19
N SER A 6 2.49 8.86 25.02
CA SER A 6 3.76 8.20 24.68
C SER A 6 3.51 6.75 24.31
N TYR A 7 3.90 6.40 23.10
CA TYR A 7 3.82 5.04 22.58
C TYR A 7 5.10 4.25 22.86
N LYS A 8 5.05 2.94 22.65
CA LYS A 8 6.17 2.01 22.73
C LYS A 8 6.16 1.06 21.54
N MET A 9 7.32 0.56 21.14
CA MET A 9 7.46 -0.48 20.14
C MET A 9 7.02 -1.84 20.69
N LEU A 10 6.56 -2.74 19.83
CA LEU A 10 6.25 -4.12 20.18
C LEU A 10 7.38 -5.04 19.71
N ILE A 11 8.17 -5.57 20.67
CA ILE A 11 9.25 -6.51 20.36
C ILE A 11 9.11 -7.73 21.25
N ASN A 12 8.99 -8.91 20.67
CA ASN A 12 8.86 -10.20 21.36
C ASN A 12 7.67 -10.26 22.34
N GLY A 13 6.59 -9.55 22.05
CA GLY A 13 5.42 -9.45 22.94
C GLY A 13 5.52 -8.38 24.03
N ASP A 14 6.67 -7.74 24.18
CA ASP A 14 6.89 -6.66 25.14
C ASP A 14 6.77 -5.28 24.50
N TRP A 15 6.19 -4.34 25.25
CA TRP A 15 6.13 -2.93 24.88
C TRP A 15 7.36 -2.20 25.41
N VAL A 16 8.25 -1.78 24.49
CA VAL A 16 9.57 -1.25 24.81
C VAL A 16 9.81 0.14 24.23
N ASP A 17 10.60 0.94 24.93
CA ASP A 17 11.19 2.18 24.40
C ASP A 17 12.40 1.86 23.51
N ALA A 18 12.91 2.86 22.76
CA ALA A 18 14.15 2.71 22.01
C ALA A 18 15.34 2.45 22.95
N ALA A 19 16.30 1.65 22.51
CA ALA A 19 17.46 1.25 23.35
C ALA A 19 18.28 2.46 23.85
N ASP A 20 18.32 3.54 23.10
CA ASP A 20 18.99 4.79 23.47
C ASP A 20 18.05 5.85 24.08
N GLY A 21 16.76 5.53 24.25
CA GLY A 21 15.74 6.41 24.82
C GLY A 21 15.28 7.54 23.91
N ARG A 22 15.70 7.56 22.63
CA ARG A 22 15.24 8.58 21.68
C ARG A 22 13.79 8.36 21.25
N PHE A 23 13.13 9.45 20.93
CA PHE A 23 11.78 9.47 20.39
C PHE A 23 11.64 10.62 19.37
N PHE A 24 10.66 10.53 18.52
CA PHE A 24 10.20 11.61 17.67
C PHE A 24 8.72 11.93 17.97
N GLU A 25 8.31 13.13 17.60
CA GLU A 25 6.97 13.63 17.84
C GLU A 25 6.10 13.47 16.60
N SER A 26 4.86 12.98 16.80
CA SER A 26 3.84 13.03 15.75
C SER A 26 3.01 14.29 15.92
N VAL A 27 2.85 15.00 14.80
CA VAL A 27 2.13 16.28 14.72
C VAL A 27 0.83 16.06 13.97
N ASN A 28 -0.27 16.51 14.55
CA ASN A 28 -1.56 16.52 13.85
C ASN A 28 -1.50 17.54 12.72
N PRO A 29 -1.61 17.15 11.46
CA PRO A 29 -1.45 18.07 10.33
C PRO A 29 -2.60 19.07 10.18
N SER A 30 -3.72 18.88 10.88
CA SER A 30 -4.87 19.78 10.82
C SER A 30 -4.71 21.04 11.68
N ASP A 31 -3.87 21.00 12.72
CA ASP A 31 -3.70 22.12 13.66
C ASP A 31 -2.24 22.36 14.10
N GLY A 32 -1.31 21.52 13.63
CA GLY A 32 0.11 21.65 13.94
C GLY A 32 0.50 21.26 15.38
N ARG A 33 -0.40 20.64 16.16
CA ARG A 33 -0.12 20.27 17.55
C ARG A 33 0.53 18.90 17.64
N ILE A 34 1.52 18.80 18.50
CA ILE A 34 2.08 17.50 18.91
C ILE A 34 0.99 16.77 19.71
N TRP A 35 0.64 15.55 19.28
CA TRP A 35 -0.39 14.77 19.95
C TRP A 35 0.16 13.46 20.55
N CYS A 36 1.27 12.93 20.01
CA CYS A 36 1.93 11.78 20.60
C CYS A 36 3.46 11.79 20.38
N ARG A 37 4.15 10.93 21.13
CA ARG A 37 5.57 10.61 20.98
C ARG A 37 5.74 9.14 20.69
N VAL A 38 6.69 8.84 19.83
CA VAL A 38 6.94 7.49 19.31
C VAL A 38 8.44 7.19 19.42
N PRO A 39 8.85 5.99 19.86
CA PRO A 39 10.27 5.65 19.94
C PRO A 39 10.97 5.70 18.59
N GLU A 40 12.22 6.13 18.56
CA GLU A 40 13.09 6.11 17.38
C GLU A 40 14.03 4.89 17.44
N ALA A 41 13.63 3.79 16.78
CA ALA A 41 14.38 2.54 16.85
C ALA A 41 15.82 2.68 16.36
N THR A 42 16.73 2.11 17.12
CA THR A 42 18.14 1.92 16.78
C THR A 42 18.36 0.65 15.96
N GLU A 43 19.57 0.43 15.45
CA GLU A 43 19.96 -0.86 14.83
C GLU A 43 19.83 -2.01 15.83
N GLU A 44 20.08 -1.77 17.13
CA GLU A 44 19.94 -2.76 18.19
C GLU A 44 18.48 -3.19 18.37
N ASP A 45 17.55 -2.26 18.38
CA ASP A 45 16.12 -2.56 18.49
C ASP A 45 15.63 -3.40 17.31
N VAL A 46 16.05 -3.04 16.10
CA VAL A 46 15.76 -3.80 14.87
C VAL A 46 16.33 -5.21 14.97
N ASN A 47 17.58 -5.35 15.40
CA ASN A 47 18.21 -6.66 15.59
C ASN A 47 17.45 -7.52 16.60
N ARG A 48 17.03 -6.96 17.75
CA ARG A 48 16.19 -7.65 18.73
C ARG A 48 14.86 -8.11 18.13
N ALA A 49 14.19 -7.26 17.36
CA ALA A 49 12.92 -7.58 16.71
C ALA A 49 13.08 -8.70 15.67
N VAL A 50 14.14 -8.67 14.87
CA VAL A 50 14.40 -9.71 13.85
C VAL A 50 14.81 -11.03 14.48
N ILE A 51 15.62 -11.03 15.54
CA ILE A 51 15.97 -12.25 16.28
C ILE A 51 14.70 -12.85 16.91
N ALA A 52 13.85 -12.06 17.57
CA ALA A 52 12.58 -12.53 18.12
C ALA A 52 11.67 -13.16 17.04
N ALA A 53 11.60 -12.54 15.87
CA ALA A 53 10.86 -13.08 14.73
C ALA A 53 11.45 -14.40 14.23
N HIS A 54 12.77 -14.49 14.15
CA HIS A 54 13.47 -15.72 13.73
C HIS A 54 13.27 -16.86 14.72
N ASP A 55 13.36 -16.60 16.02
CA ASP A 55 13.14 -17.60 17.06
C ASP A 55 11.69 -18.08 17.08
N ALA A 56 10.71 -17.17 16.94
CA ALA A 56 9.30 -17.54 16.84
C ALA A 56 9.02 -18.41 15.60
N PHE A 57 9.69 -18.13 14.47
CA PHE A 57 9.63 -18.94 13.26
C PHE A 57 10.24 -20.33 13.39
N SER A 58 11.37 -20.44 14.10
CA SER A 58 12.20 -21.64 14.11
C SER A 58 11.84 -22.63 15.22
N VAL A 59 11.53 -22.15 16.42
CA VAL A 59 11.39 -23.00 17.62
C VAL A 59 10.18 -22.66 18.49
N GLY A 60 9.50 -21.56 18.23
CA GLY A 60 8.35 -21.12 19.03
C GLY A 60 7.05 -21.91 18.74
N PRO A 61 5.96 -21.64 19.46
CA PRO A 61 4.67 -22.29 19.22
C PRO A 61 4.16 -22.08 17.80
N TRP A 62 4.53 -20.96 17.15
CA TRP A 62 4.16 -20.65 15.77
C TRP A 62 4.75 -21.64 14.77
N ALA A 63 5.99 -22.08 14.98
CA ALA A 63 6.69 -23.02 14.11
C ALA A 63 5.98 -24.38 13.99
N SER A 64 5.30 -24.82 15.04
CA SER A 64 4.53 -26.08 15.08
C SER A 64 3.03 -25.92 14.80
N MET A 65 2.55 -24.67 14.69
CA MET A 65 1.13 -24.36 14.50
C MET A 65 0.67 -24.80 13.10
N THR A 66 -0.42 -25.56 13.05
CA THR A 66 -1.02 -25.98 11.78
C THR A 66 -1.56 -24.79 10.98
N PRO A 67 -1.68 -24.90 9.64
CA PRO A 67 -2.31 -23.85 8.84
C PRO A 67 -3.72 -23.45 9.32
N THR A 68 -4.52 -24.43 9.73
CA THR A 68 -5.88 -24.20 10.27
C THR A 68 -5.84 -23.39 11.57
N GLU A 69 -4.89 -23.63 12.47
CA GLU A 69 -4.72 -22.87 13.70
C GLU A 69 -4.28 -21.44 13.42
N ARG A 70 -3.34 -21.24 12.49
CA ARG A 70 -2.95 -19.89 12.03
C ARG A 70 -4.14 -19.14 11.44
N GLY A 71 -4.96 -19.81 10.62
CA GLY A 71 -6.19 -19.24 10.07
C GLY A 71 -7.18 -18.78 11.16
N LYS A 72 -7.32 -19.54 12.25
CA LYS A 72 -8.16 -19.12 13.41
C LYS A 72 -7.62 -17.84 14.07
N LYS A 73 -6.29 -17.69 14.21
CA LYS A 73 -5.68 -16.48 14.77
C LYS A 73 -5.89 -15.26 13.87
N LEU A 74 -5.74 -15.44 12.53
CA LEU A 74 -6.01 -14.37 11.57
C LEU A 74 -7.48 -13.95 11.57
N ARG A 75 -8.42 -14.89 11.68
CA ARG A 75 -9.83 -14.57 11.79
C ARG A 75 -10.13 -13.76 13.05
N ALA A 76 -9.60 -14.17 14.20
CA ALA A 76 -9.76 -13.43 15.46
C ALA A 76 -9.18 -12.01 15.37
N LEU A 77 -8.05 -11.84 14.67
CA LEU A 77 -7.46 -10.53 14.42
C LEU A 77 -8.37 -9.67 13.52
N GLY A 78 -8.98 -10.24 12.48
CA GLY A 78 -9.96 -9.56 11.63
C GLY A 78 -11.17 -9.09 12.44
N ASP A 79 -11.75 -9.95 13.27
CA ASP A 79 -12.89 -9.62 14.14
C ASP A 79 -12.55 -8.45 15.08
N LEU A 80 -11.36 -8.45 15.69
CA LEU A 80 -10.89 -7.36 16.54
C LEU A 80 -10.69 -6.04 15.75
N LEU A 81 -10.19 -6.11 14.52
CA LEU A 81 -10.04 -4.90 13.68
C LEU A 81 -11.40 -4.25 13.38
N ALA A 82 -12.42 -5.05 13.10
CA ALA A 82 -13.77 -4.54 12.91
C ALA A 82 -14.33 -3.93 14.21
N GLU A 83 -14.13 -4.59 15.36
CA GLU A 83 -14.57 -4.12 16.69
C GLU A 83 -13.90 -2.78 17.07
N TYR A 84 -12.58 -2.66 16.84
CA TYR A 84 -11.80 -1.47 17.22
C TYR A 84 -11.66 -0.44 16.09
N SER A 85 -12.47 -0.54 15.02
CA SER A 85 -12.37 0.31 13.83
C SER A 85 -12.49 1.81 14.10
N GLU A 86 -13.33 2.22 15.06
CA GLU A 86 -13.50 3.62 15.46
C GLU A 86 -12.21 4.20 16.08
N SER A 87 -11.64 3.49 17.06
CA SER A 87 -10.44 3.96 17.76
C SER A 87 -9.20 3.94 16.85
N LEU A 88 -9.04 2.88 16.04
CA LEU A 88 -7.97 2.78 15.06
C LEU A 88 -8.08 3.86 13.97
N GLY A 89 -9.29 4.06 13.45
CA GLY A 89 -9.55 5.11 12.46
C GLY A 89 -9.26 6.50 13.00
N ARG A 90 -9.65 6.78 14.25
CA ARG A 90 -9.37 8.05 14.91
C ARG A 90 -7.87 8.30 15.08
N THR A 91 -7.11 7.27 15.48
CA THR A 91 -5.66 7.34 15.61
C THR A 91 -4.99 7.61 14.26
N GLU A 92 -5.39 6.90 13.20
CA GLU A 92 -4.87 7.14 11.84
C GLU A 92 -5.23 8.55 11.34
N SER A 93 -6.43 9.08 11.65
CA SER A 93 -6.82 10.45 11.30
C SER A 93 -5.96 11.51 11.98
N LEU A 94 -5.62 11.31 13.25
CA LEU A 94 -4.77 12.25 14.01
C LEU A 94 -3.33 12.29 13.46
N ASP A 95 -2.80 11.13 13.04
CA ASP A 95 -1.46 11.03 12.47
C ASP A 95 -1.39 11.62 11.04
N THR A 96 -2.41 11.38 10.22
CA THR A 96 -2.32 11.58 8.76
C THR A 96 -3.13 12.75 8.22
N GLY A 97 -4.10 13.23 8.98
CA GLY A 97 -5.08 14.21 8.52
C GLY A 97 -6.18 13.64 7.62
N LYS A 98 -6.22 12.34 7.38
CA LYS A 98 -7.30 11.68 6.64
C LYS A 98 -8.61 11.78 7.43
N MET A 99 -9.71 11.82 6.71
CA MET A 99 -11.03 11.92 7.29
C MET A 99 -11.37 10.70 8.14
N LEU A 100 -11.87 10.91 9.36
CA LEU A 100 -12.27 9.83 10.27
C LEU A 100 -13.27 8.87 9.63
N LYS A 101 -14.22 9.36 8.82
CA LYS A 101 -15.15 8.50 8.10
C LYS A 101 -14.46 7.55 7.11
N GLU A 102 -13.35 7.98 6.48
CA GLU A 102 -12.57 7.12 5.58
C GLU A 102 -11.73 6.11 6.38
N THR A 103 -11.00 6.56 7.40
CA THR A 103 -10.10 5.71 8.17
C THR A 103 -10.85 4.67 9.00
N ARG A 104 -11.99 5.04 9.60
CA ARG A 104 -12.89 4.12 10.30
C ARG A 104 -13.44 3.06 9.35
N TRP A 105 -13.95 3.47 8.18
CA TRP A 105 -14.45 2.53 7.18
C TRP A 105 -13.35 1.60 6.69
N GLN A 106 -12.15 2.11 6.43
CA GLN A 106 -11.00 1.30 6.05
C GLN A 106 -10.63 0.30 7.16
N ALA A 107 -10.53 0.74 8.41
CA ALA A 107 -10.23 -0.12 9.55
C ALA A 107 -11.26 -1.26 9.71
N GLN A 108 -12.53 -0.98 9.46
CA GLN A 108 -13.59 -1.99 9.44
C GLN A 108 -13.44 -2.94 8.24
N TYR A 109 -13.17 -2.40 7.05
CA TYR A 109 -13.11 -3.19 5.81
C TYR A 109 -11.89 -4.11 5.74
N ILE A 110 -10.76 -3.73 6.32
CA ILE A 110 -9.55 -4.58 6.32
C ILE A 110 -9.73 -5.89 7.10
N ALA A 111 -10.73 -6.00 7.96
CA ALA A 111 -11.12 -7.27 8.57
C ALA A 111 -11.34 -8.36 7.51
N GLU A 112 -11.96 -8.00 6.37
CA GLU A 112 -12.23 -8.94 5.26
C GLU A 112 -10.92 -9.47 4.62
N PHE A 113 -9.84 -8.71 4.63
CA PHE A 113 -8.52 -9.18 4.16
C PHE A 113 -7.97 -10.26 5.08
N PHE A 114 -8.06 -10.06 6.40
CA PHE A 114 -7.63 -11.07 7.37
C PHE A 114 -8.53 -12.30 7.32
N HIS A 115 -9.85 -12.15 7.15
CA HIS A 115 -10.78 -13.27 6.97
C HIS A 115 -10.50 -14.05 5.69
N PHE A 116 -10.20 -13.37 4.58
CA PHE A 116 -9.82 -14.00 3.33
C PHE A 116 -8.54 -14.83 3.48
N PHE A 117 -7.45 -14.23 4.00
CA PHE A 117 -6.19 -14.94 4.18
C PHE A 117 -6.28 -16.03 5.27
N ALA A 118 -7.12 -15.86 6.28
CA ALA A 118 -7.45 -16.92 7.23
C ALA A 118 -8.07 -18.14 6.53
N GLY A 119 -8.96 -17.91 5.56
CA GLY A 119 -9.54 -18.95 4.71
C GLY A 119 -8.57 -19.56 3.72
N CYS A 120 -7.51 -18.86 3.35
CA CYS A 120 -6.47 -19.33 2.43
C CYS A 120 -5.36 -20.14 3.11
N ALA A 121 -5.18 -20.01 4.43
CA ALA A 121 -4.03 -20.56 5.14
C ALA A 121 -3.83 -22.07 4.93
N ASP A 122 -4.90 -22.86 4.87
CA ASP A 122 -4.88 -24.31 4.66
C ASP A 122 -5.15 -24.74 3.20
N LYS A 123 -5.08 -23.79 2.25
CA LYS A 123 -5.31 -24.04 0.82
C LYS A 123 -4.03 -24.00 -0.02
N VAL A 124 -2.88 -23.71 0.60
CA VAL A 124 -1.58 -23.63 -0.08
C VAL A 124 -1.04 -25.05 -0.24
N SER A 125 -1.19 -25.62 -1.43
CA SER A 125 -0.81 -26.98 -1.75
C SER A 125 0.48 -27.05 -2.58
N GLY A 126 1.11 -28.22 -2.60
CA GLY A 126 2.11 -28.61 -3.57
C GLY A 126 1.50 -29.50 -4.66
N GLU A 127 2.36 -30.05 -5.51
CA GLU A 127 1.98 -30.83 -6.69
C GLU A 127 2.71 -32.18 -6.71
N THR A 128 2.08 -33.21 -7.25
CA THR A 128 2.74 -34.45 -7.65
C THR A 128 3.19 -34.32 -9.11
N LEU A 129 4.48 -34.52 -9.37
CA LEU A 129 5.08 -34.26 -10.67
C LEU A 129 5.14 -35.55 -11.52
N PRO A 130 4.57 -35.54 -12.75
CA PRO A 130 4.65 -36.67 -13.68
C PRO A 130 6.02 -36.67 -14.38
N ILE A 131 7.01 -37.32 -13.79
CA ILE A 131 8.37 -37.40 -14.33
C ILE A 131 8.62 -38.64 -15.19
N ASP A 132 9.71 -38.62 -15.97
CA ASP A 132 10.14 -39.66 -16.89
C ASP A 132 10.91 -40.86 -16.24
N LYS A 133 10.85 -40.95 -14.91
CA LYS A 133 11.58 -41.98 -14.14
C LYS A 133 10.60 -42.85 -13.38
N PRO A 134 10.39 -44.13 -13.82
CA PRO A 134 9.33 -44.98 -13.29
C PRO A 134 9.52 -45.34 -11.81
N ASP A 135 10.77 -45.38 -11.33
CA ASP A 135 11.10 -45.74 -9.95
C ASP A 135 11.24 -44.53 -9.02
N MET A 136 10.73 -43.37 -9.45
CA MET A 136 10.78 -42.15 -8.66
C MET A 136 9.39 -41.61 -8.40
N PHE A 137 9.08 -41.31 -7.15
CA PHE A 137 7.92 -40.53 -6.76
C PHE A 137 8.39 -39.12 -6.41
N VAL A 138 7.90 -38.11 -7.12
CA VAL A 138 8.34 -36.73 -6.95
C VAL A 138 7.14 -35.83 -6.68
N PHE A 139 7.28 -35.05 -5.63
CA PHE A 139 6.26 -34.05 -5.27
C PHE A 139 6.91 -32.76 -4.72
N THR A 140 6.14 -31.70 -4.75
CA THR A 140 6.50 -30.43 -4.11
C THR A 140 5.66 -30.19 -2.87
N LYS A 141 6.19 -29.44 -1.91
CA LYS A 141 5.44 -28.80 -0.85
C LYS A 141 5.82 -27.32 -0.78
N ARG A 142 4.90 -26.48 -0.31
CA ARG A 142 5.19 -25.07 -0.05
C ARG A 142 5.66 -24.91 1.39
N GLU A 143 6.75 -24.18 1.57
CA GLU A 143 7.31 -23.82 2.88
C GLU A 143 7.34 -22.29 3.03
N PRO A 144 7.06 -21.74 4.24
CA PRO A 144 7.24 -20.31 4.49
C PRO A 144 8.70 -19.90 4.29
N LEU A 145 8.91 -18.64 3.95
CA LEU A 145 10.25 -18.08 3.68
C LEU A 145 11.06 -17.88 4.96
N GLY A 146 10.42 -17.40 6.03
CA GLY A 146 11.06 -17.04 7.30
C GLY A 146 10.60 -15.68 7.85
N VAL A 147 11.56 -14.82 8.20
CA VAL A 147 11.25 -13.46 8.66
C VAL A 147 10.94 -12.54 7.49
N VAL A 148 9.81 -11.88 7.53
CA VAL A 148 9.36 -10.88 6.56
C VAL A 148 9.53 -9.48 7.15
N ALA A 149 10.27 -8.62 6.47
CA ALA A 149 10.28 -7.19 6.73
C ALA A 149 9.12 -6.53 5.97
N ALA A 150 8.09 -6.09 6.69
CA ALA A 150 6.97 -5.33 6.13
C ALA A 150 7.19 -3.84 6.36
N VAL A 151 7.36 -3.06 5.29
CA VAL A 151 7.58 -1.61 5.37
C VAL A 151 6.37 -0.91 4.80
N VAL A 152 5.69 -0.12 5.64
CA VAL A 152 4.47 0.60 5.25
C VAL A 152 4.67 2.10 5.29
N PRO A 153 4.11 2.85 4.32
CA PRO A 153 4.11 4.31 4.30
C PRO A 153 3.02 4.86 5.23
N TRP A 154 2.86 6.18 5.24
CA TRP A 154 1.97 6.90 6.14
C TRP A 154 0.52 7.04 5.63
N ASN A 155 0.26 6.91 4.34
CA ASN A 155 -1.01 7.35 3.73
C ASN A 155 -2.22 6.40 3.94
N SER A 156 -2.00 5.12 4.21
CA SER A 156 -3.07 4.12 4.47
C SER A 156 -2.50 2.94 5.25
N GLN A 157 -2.00 3.19 6.45
CA GLN A 157 -1.20 2.24 7.20
C GLN A 157 -1.95 0.94 7.51
N LEU A 158 -3.17 1.04 8.05
CA LEU A 158 -3.99 -0.11 8.41
C LEU A 158 -4.31 -0.99 7.20
N PHE A 159 -4.61 -0.37 6.03
CA PHE A 159 -4.84 -1.12 4.80
C PHE A 159 -3.58 -1.84 4.33
N LEU A 160 -2.46 -1.11 4.28
CA LEU A 160 -1.19 -1.66 3.79
C LEU A 160 -0.58 -2.71 4.71
N VAL A 161 -0.83 -2.63 6.02
CA VAL A 161 -0.43 -3.70 6.92
C VAL A 161 -1.25 -4.98 6.68
N ALA A 162 -2.54 -4.87 6.41
CA ALA A 162 -3.39 -6.03 6.18
C ALA A 162 -2.97 -6.85 4.95
N VAL A 163 -2.66 -6.16 3.84
CA VAL A 163 -2.25 -6.81 2.58
C VAL A 163 -0.84 -7.43 2.64
N LYS A 164 -0.01 -7.04 3.63
CA LYS A 164 1.34 -7.60 3.85
C LYS A 164 1.34 -8.68 4.93
N ILE A 165 0.77 -8.39 6.10
CA ILE A 165 0.79 -9.31 7.25
C ILE A 165 -0.18 -10.47 7.04
N GLY A 166 -1.34 -10.24 6.43
CA GLY A 166 -2.33 -11.28 6.18
C GLY A 166 -1.75 -12.50 5.45
N PRO A 167 -1.23 -12.34 4.23
CA PRO A 167 -0.63 -13.46 3.48
C PRO A 167 0.65 -14.00 4.13
N ALA A 168 1.49 -13.14 4.74
CA ALA A 168 2.70 -13.58 5.41
C ALA A 168 2.41 -14.55 6.55
N LEU A 169 1.48 -14.21 7.45
CA LEU A 169 1.09 -15.05 8.59
C LEU A 169 0.30 -16.29 8.13
N ALA A 170 -0.58 -16.16 7.14
CA ALA A 170 -1.31 -17.30 6.58
C ALA A 170 -0.35 -18.37 6.05
N ALA A 171 0.71 -17.94 5.35
CA ALA A 171 1.76 -18.80 4.85
C ALA A 171 2.63 -19.43 5.97
N GLY A 172 2.65 -18.85 7.18
CA GLY A 172 3.42 -19.33 8.33
C GLY A 172 4.71 -18.57 8.58
N ASN A 173 4.94 -17.45 7.93
CA ASN A 173 6.07 -16.56 8.21
C ASN A 173 5.88 -15.80 9.53
N THR A 174 6.95 -15.15 9.98
CA THR A 174 6.94 -14.14 11.03
C THR A 174 7.26 -12.76 10.44
N VAL A 175 6.87 -11.70 11.12
CA VAL A 175 6.93 -10.34 10.55
C VAL A 175 7.61 -9.36 11.50
N VAL A 176 8.48 -8.53 10.94
CA VAL A 176 8.88 -7.26 11.55
C VAL A 176 8.30 -6.13 10.71
N LEU A 177 7.32 -5.44 11.27
CA LEU A 177 6.66 -4.29 10.66
C LEU A 177 7.43 -3.01 10.99
N LYS A 178 7.85 -2.26 9.98
CA LYS A 178 8.33 -0.90 10.15
C LYS A 178 7.23 0.10 9.78
N ALA A 179 6.73 0.84 10.75
CA ALA A 179 5.83 1.97 10.54
C ALA A 179 6.58 3.19 9.96
N SER A 180 5.85 4.06 9.26
CA SER A 180 6.41 5.33 8.79
C SER A 180 6.64 6.30 9.94
N GLU A 181 7.72 7.06 9.88
CA GLU A 181 8.04 8.15 10.81
C GLU A 181 6.99 9.28 10.80
N HIS A 182 6.28 9.44 9.70
CA HIS A 182 5.23 10.47 9.56
C HIS A 182 3.91 10.08 10.20
N ALA A 183 3.70 8.77 10.42
CA ALA A 183 2.48 8.26 11.03
C ALA A 183 2.75 6.85 11.55
N SER A 184 2.90 6.68 12.85
CA SER A 184 3.26 5.40 13.48
C SER A 184 2.22 4.90 14.46
N ALA A 185 1.41 5.79 15.04
CA ALA A 185 0.60 5.46 16.20
C ALA A 185 -0.49 4.41 15.89
N ALA A 186 -1.11 4.48 14.71
CA ALA A 186 -2.11 3.48 14.30
C ALA A 186 -1.52 2.06 14.22
N MET A 187 -0.23 1.91 13.86
CA MET A 187 0.45 0.63 13.83
C MET A 187 0.72 0.09 15.23
N LEU A 188 1.00 0.97 16.18
CA LEU A 188 1.20 0.58 17.58
C LEU A 188 -0.12 0.22 18.27
N GLU A 189 -1.22 0.90 17.94
CA GLU A 189 -2.56 0.49 18.35
C GLU A 189 -2.96 -0.87 17.73
N PHE A 190 -2.65 -1.11 16.46
CA PHE A 190 -2.82 -2.41 15.82
C PHE A 190 -2.04 -3.51 16.56
N GLY A 191 -0.82 -3.21 17.03
CA GLY A 191 0.00 -4.14 17.82
C GLY A 191 -0.72 -4.69 19.06
N LYS A 192 -1.56 -3.88 19.72
CA LYS A 192 -2.36 -4.33 20.87
C LYS A 192 -3.40 -5.41 20.50
N LEU A 193 -3.84 -5.42 19.23
CA LEU A 193 -4.77 -6.44 18.74
C LEU A 193 -4.08 -7.76 18.41
N ILE A 194 -2.80 -7.75 18.08
CA ILE A 194 -1.99 -8.96 17.84
C ILE A 194 -2.01 -9.86 19.10
N GLU A 195 -1.74 -9.26 20.27
CA GLU A 195 -1.79 -9.96 21.55
C GLU A 195 -3.20 -10.49 21.86
N LYS A 196 -4.23 -9.63 21.71
CA LYS A 196 -5.63 -10.02 21.94
C LYS A 196 -6.10 -11.16 21.05
N ALA A 197 -5.62 -11.24 19.80
CA ALA A 197 -5.89 -12.34 18.87
C ALA A 197 -5.19 -13.64 19.28
N GLY A 198 -4.32 -13.59 20.29
CA GLY A 198 -3.54 -14.72 20.78
C GLY A 198 -2.47 -15.17 19.77
N ILE A 199 -1.94 -14.26 18.98
CA ILE A 199 -0.75 -14.50 18.15
C ILE A 199 0.45 -14.54 19.09
N PRO A 200 1.30 -15.59 19.04
CA PRO A 200 2.40 -15.74 20.00
C PRO A 200 3.42 -14.59 19.95
N PRO A 201 4.09 -14.28 21.08
CA PRO A 201 5.20 -13.35 21.12
C PRO A 201 6.24 -13.62 20.02
N GLY A 202 6.83 -12.56 19.45
CA GLY A 202 7.84 -12.65 18.41
C GLY A 202 7.29 -12.87 16.99
N VAL A 203 6.08 -13.41 16.82
CA VAL A 203 5.50 -13.64 15.49
C VAL A 203 5.27 -12.34 14.70
N VAL A 204 4.81 -11.30 15.37
CA VAL A 204 4.70 -9.94 14.83
C VAL A 204 5.42 -8.99 15.77
N ASN A 205 6.39 -8.26 15.23
CA ASN A 205 7.10 -7.21 15.93
C ASN A 205 6.88 -5.90 15.19
N ILE A 206 6.79 -4.78 15.90
CA ILE A 206 6.53 -3.47 15.33
C ILE A 206 7.61 -2.51 15.79
N VAL A 207 8.41 -2.01 14.85
CA VAL A 207 9.43 -1.00 15.09
C VAL A 207 9.07 0.30 14.40
N THR A 208 9.44 1.40 15.01
CA THR A 208 9.17 2.76 14.54
C THR A 208 10.49 3.50 14.33
N GLY A 209 10.57 4.43 13.42
CA GLY A 209 11.81 5.19 13.15
C GLY A 209 11.95 5.57 11.69
N HIS A 210 13.03 6.28 11.41
CA HIS A 210 13.35 6.79 10.07
C HIS A 210 13.83 5.68 9.12
N GLY A 211 13.97 6.04 7.84
CA GLY A 211 14.59 5.16 6.84
C GLY A 211 16.02 4.77 7.22
N GLU A 212 16.73 5.69 7.85
CA GLU A 212 18.08 5.54 8.39
C GLU A 212 18.06 5.91 9.90
N PRO A 213 18.50 5.07 10.85
CA PRO A 213 19.09 3.75 10.63
C PRO A 213 18.08 2.59 10.55
N CYS A 214 16.85 2.75 11.03
CA CYS A 214 15.89 1.67 11.27
C CYS A 214 15.56 0.88 10.00
N GLY A 215 15.13 1.57 8.91
CA GLY A 215 14.76 0.91 7.65
C GLY A 215 15.92 0.18 6.99
N ARG A 216 17.12 0.78 7.03
CA ARG A 216 18.34 0.16 6.50
C ARG A 216 18.71 -1.11 7.27
N ALA A 217 18.73 -1.02 8.59
CA ALA A 217 19.04 -2.17 9.44
C ALA A 217 18.06 -3.33 9.22
N LEU A 218 16.75 -3.03 9.09
CA LEU A 218 15.72 -4.04 8.87
C LEU A 218 15.85 -4.69 7.49
N THR A 219 15.90 -3.90 6.42
CA THR A 219 15.86 -4.43 5.06
C THR A 219 17.16 -5.13 4.63
N GLY A 220 18.29 -4.79 5.26
CA GLY A 220 19.59 -5.44 5.05
C GLY A 220 19.96 -6.50 6.10
N HIS A 221 19.06 -6.88 7.02
CA HIS A 221 19.36 -7.80 8.09
C HIS A 221 19.55 -9.23 7.57
N PRO A 222 20.61 -9.97 7.99
CA PRO A 222 20.93 -11.32 7.45
C PRO A 222 19.81 -12.36 7.59
N LEU A 223 18.97 -12.26 8.62
CA LEU A 223 17.88 -13.20 8.89
C LEU A 223 16.55 -12.82 8.20
N VAL A 224 16.48 -11.68 7.51
CA VAL A 224 15.30 -11.30 6.73
C VAL A 224 15.32 -12.04 5.41
N ALA A 225 14.28 -12.85 5.17
CA ALA A 225 14.11 -13.65 3.96
C ALA A 225 13.30 -12.94 2.86
N ARG A 226 12.43 -11.99 3.24
CA ARG A 226 11.62 -11.21 2.30
C ARG A 226 11.43 -9.79 2.80
N VAL A 227 11.42 -8.84 1.87
CA VAL A 227 11.03 -7.45 2.09
C VAL A 227 9.77 -7.16 1.28
N SER A 228 8.67 -6.82 1.94
CA SER A 228 7.46 -6.29 1.31
C SER A 228 7.41 -4.80 1.57
N PHE A 229 7.68 -4.00 0.53
CA PHE A 229 7.85 -2.56 0.63
C PHE A 229 6.75 -1.81 -0.12
N THR A 230 6.13 -0.84 0.53
CA THR A 230 5.30 0.19 -0.12
C THR A 230 5.85 1.58 0.23
N GLY A 231 6.06 2.41 -0.77
CA GLY A 231 6.58 3.77 -0.56
C GLY A 231 7.04 4.46 -1.83
N GLY A 232 7.84 5.51 -1.68
CA GLY A 232 8.36 6.27 -2.80
C GLY A 232 9.54 5.57 -3.52
N PRO A 233 9.80 5.91 -4.81
CA PRO A 233 10.82 5.24 -5.62
C PRO A 233 12.25 5.45 -5.08
N ASN A 234 12.53 6.57 -4.42
CA ASN A 234 13.85 6.81 -3.82
C ASN A 234 14.13 5.84 -2.66
N ALA A 235 13.16 5.65 -1.75
CA ALA A 235 13.29 4.69 -0.67
C ALA A 235 13.37 3.25 -1.20
N ALA A 236 12.63 2.91 -2.27
CA ALA A 236 12.71 1.61 -2.93
C ALA A 236 14.12 1.29 -3.45
N ARG A 237 14.84 2.28 -4.02
CA ARG A 237 16.23 2.10 -4.47
C ARG A 237 17.15 1.75 -3.29
N HIS A 238 16.96 2.39 -2.13
CA HIS A 238 17.71 2.03 -0.91
C HIS A 238 17.38 0.64 -0.41
N VAL A 239 16.11 0.23 -0.48
CA VAL A 239 15.71 -1.15 -0.14
C VAL A 239 16.43 -2.16 -1.05
N LEU A 240 16.42 -1.95 -2.37
CA LEU A 240 17.12 -2.82 -3.33
C LEU A 240 18.64 -2.86 -3.08
N GLU A 241 19.22 -1.74 -2.69
CA GLU A 241 20.64 -1.66 -2.31
C GLU A 241 20.92 -2.46 -1.02
N ASN A 242 20.04 -2.43 -0.05
CA ASN A 242 20.22 -3.11 1.24
C ASN A 242 20.09 -4.63 1.10
N VAL A 243 19.12 -5.14 0.32
CA VAL A 243 18.87 -6.59 0.15
C VAL A 243 19.99 -7.33 -0.58
N LYS A 244 20.97 -6.66 -1.16
CA LYS A 244 22.20 -7.30 -1.65
C LYS A 244 22.96 -8.05 -0.56
N ARG A 245 22.77 -7.66 0.69
CA ARG A 245 23.48 -8.26 1.85
C ARG A 245 22.92 -9.60 2.27
N ASN A 246 21.61 -9.81 2.08
CA ASN A 246 20.91 -11.00 2.57
C ASN A 246 20.20 -11.80 1.47
N PHE A 247 20.19 -11.30 0.23
CA PHE A 247 19.49 -11.92 -0.91
C PHE A 247 17.98 -12.12 -0.66
N ALA A 248 17.36 -11.27 0.17
CA ALA A 248 15.95 -11.35 0.47
C ALA A 248 15.11 -11.14 -0.80
N GLU A 249 14.02 -11.89 -0.91
CA GLU A 249 13.01 -11.64 -1.94
C GLU A 249 12.35 -10.27 -1.71
N VAL A 250 11.99 -9.57 -2.79
CA VAL A 250 11.44 -8.21 -2.68
C VAL A 250 10.16 -8.09 -3.49
N SER A 251 9.12 -7.50 -2.90
CA SER A 251 8.01 -6.89 -3.64
C SER A 251 8.02 -5.38 -3.39
N LEU A 252 7.77 -4.63 -4.45
CA LEU A 252 7.73 -3.17 -4.42
C LEU A 252 6.36 -2.70 -4.90
N GLU A 253 5.64 -1.99 -4.05
CA GLU A 253 4.44 -1.24 -4.40
C GLU A 253 4.76 0.25 -4.30
N LEU A 254 4.88 0.90 -5.45
CA LEU A 254 5.36 2.27 -5.57
C LEU A 254 4.26 3.21 -6.04
N GLY A 255 4.65 4.47 -6.23
CA GLY A 255 3.75 5.50 -6.68
C GLY A 255 3.12 5.27 -8.05
N GLY A 256 2.15 6.12 -8.38
CA GLY A 256 1.44 6.09 -9.63
C GLY A 256 1.13 7.49 -10.17
N LYS A 257 0.88 7.57 -11.47
CA LYS A 257 0.33 8.75 -12.14
C LYS A 257 -0.82 8.29 -13.04
N SER A 258 -1.86 7.77 -12.39
CA SER A 258 -2.90 6.97 -13.05
C SER A 258 -3.75 7.79 -14.00
N PRO A 259 -3.92 7.36 -15.26
CA PRO A 259 -4.83 7.99 -16.21
C PRO A 259 -6.29 7.68 -15.86
N PHE A 260 -7.13 8.69 -15.97
CA PHE A 260 -8.59 8.59 -15.87
C PHE A 260 -9.18 9.07 -17.21
N ILE A 261 -9.71 8.15 -18.01
CA ILE A 261 -10.10 8.37 -19.40
C ILE A 261 -11.62 8.38 -19.51
N VAL A 262 -12.18 9.44 -20.09
CA VAL A 262 -13.64 9.58 -20.26
C VAL A 262 -13.96 9.79 -21.73
N PHE A 263 -14.63 8.81 -22.32
CA PHE A 263 -15.09 8.87 -23.70
C PHE A 263 -16.42 9.63 -23.86
N ASP A 264 -16.75 9.98 -25.09
CA ASP A 264 -17.91 10.75 -25.50
C ASP A 264 -19.26 10.12 -25.12
N ASP A 265 -19.31 8.79 -25.02
CA ASP A 265 -20.49 8.00 -24.69
C ASP A 265 -20.63 7.68 -23.19
N ALA A 266 -19.70 8.15 -22.35
CA ALA A 266 -19.70 7.87 -20.93
C ALA A 266 -20.94 8.43 -20.21
N ASN A 267 -21.30 7.84 -19.09
CA ASN A 267 -22.20 8.47 -18.13
C ASN A 267 -21.45 9.61 -17.43
N ILE A 268 -21.75 10.86 -17.83
CA ILE A 268 -21.03 12.06 -17.38
C ILE A 268 -21.10 12.21 -15.86
N GLU A 269 -22.28 12.10 -15.25
CA GLU A 269 -22.47 12.25 -13.81
C GLU A 269 -21.63 11.23 -13.03
N SER A 270 -21.70 9.96 -13.41
CA SER A 270 -20.89 8.90 -12.77
C SER A 270 -19.40 9.14 -12.95
N ALA A 271 -18.96 9.58 -14.13
CA ALA A 271 -17.55 9.84 -14.41
C ALA A 271 -17.02 11.07 -13.65
N VAL A 272 -17.82 12.13 -13.51
CA VAL A 272 -17.49 13.31 -12.70
C VAL A 272 -17.35 12.93 -11.22
N ASN A 273 -18.32 12.21 -10.65
CA ASN A 273 -18.28 11.77 -9.26
C ASN A 273 -17.07 10.85 -8.99
N ALA A 274 -16.80 9.92 -9.90
CA ALA A 274 -15.65 9.02 -9.79
C ALA A 274 -14.31 9.76 -9.94
N SER A 275 -14.23 10.79 -10.81
CA SER A 275 -13.03 11.64 -10.93
C SER A 275 -12.76 12.41 -9.64
N ILE A 276 -13.78 13.03 -9.05
CA ILE A 276 -13.67 13.76 -7.78
C ILE A 276 -13.23 12.82 -6.65
N ALA A 277 -13.90 11.68 -6.48
CA ALA A 277 -13.51 10.68 -5.49
C ALA A 277 -12.11 10.11 -5.77
N GLY A 278 -11.76 9.94 -7.05
CA GLY A 278 -10.49 9.39 -7.51
C GLY A 278 -9.28 10.24 -7.18
N ILE A 279 -9.44 11.58 -7.18
CA ILE A 279 -8.32 12.50 -6.92
C ILE A 279 -8.41 13.19 -5.56
N PHE A 280 -9.59 13.60 -5.08
CA PHE A 280 -9.70 14.37 -3.85
C PHE A 280 -9.93 13.51 -2.60
N GLY A 281 -10.38 12.26 -2.75
CA GLY A 281 -10.42 11.29 -1.64
C GLY A 281 -9.02 11.10 -1.04
N ALA A 282 -8.94 11.04 0.29
CA ALA A 282 -7.70 11.04 1.06
C ALA A 282 -6.77 12.23 0.72
N THR A 283 -7.34 13.38 0.33
CA THR A 283 -6.60 14.60 -0.07
C THR A 283 -5.60 14.32 -1.21
N GLY A 284 -5.94 13.39 -2.12
CA GLY A 284 -5.08 12.97 -3.24
C GLY A 284 -3.84 12.15 -2.86
N GLN A 285 -3.67 11.83 -1.59
CA GLN A 285 -2.52 11.11 -1.04
C GLN A 285 -2.69 9.59 -1.20
N SER A 286 -2.91 9.16 -2.44
CA SER A 286 -3.13 7.76 -2.80
C SER A 286 -2.31 7.38 -4.02
N CYS A 287 -1.62 6.26 -3.96
CA CYS A 287 -0.84 5.71 -5.07
C CYS A 287 -1.69 5.44 -6.33
N VAL A 288 -2.99 5.14 -6.15
CA VAL A 288 -3.95 4.94 -7.25
C VAL A 288 -4.77 6.20 -7.56
N ALA A 289 -4.37 7.39 -7.10
CA ALA A 289 -5.09 8.62 -7.43
C ALA A 289 -5.18 8.81 -8.95
N GLY A 290 -6.41 9.06 -9.45
CA GLY A 290 -6.66 9.33 -10.87
C GLY A 290 -6.22 10.75 -11.25
N SER A 291 -4.93 11.01 -11.16
CA SER A 291 -4.34 12.37 -11.19
C SER A 291 -4.10 12.93 -12.59
N ARG A 292 -4.38 12.14 -13.65
CA ARG A 292 -4.38 12.58 -15.05
C ARG A 292 -5.75 12.32 -15.67
N LEU A 293 -6.54 13.36 -15.85
CA LEU A 293 -7.86 13.27 -16.49
C LEU A 293 -7.74 13.54 -18.00
N TYR A 294 -8.16 12.58 -18.80
CA TYR A 294 -8.26 12.68 -20.24
C TYR A 294 -9.73 12.70 -20.66
N LEU A 295 -10.16 13.78 -21.27
CA LEU A 295 -11.55 14.00 -21.70
C LEU A 295 -11.65 14.00 -23.22
N HIS A 296 -12.59 13.23 -23.76
CA HIS A 296 -12.94 13.37 -25.18
C HIS A 296 -13.41 14.80 -25.45
N GLU A 297 -12.89 15.44 -26.52
CA GLU A 297 -13.08 16.88 -26.77
C GLU A 297 -14.55 17.30 -26.82
N SER A 298 -15.44 16.43 -27.34
CA SER A 298 -16.87 16.75 -27.51
C SER A 298 -17.63 16.89 -26.17
N ILE A 299 -17.11 16.34 -25.07
CA ILE A 299 -17.76 16.40 -23.76
C ILE A 299 -16.98 17.24 -22.76
N ALA A 300 -15.76 17.65 -23.10
CA ALA A 300 -14.79 18.22 -22.15
C ALA A 300 -15.32 19.46 -21.43
N ASP A 301 -15.95 20.41 -22.15
CA ASP A 301 -16.44 21.65 -21.55
C ASP A 301 -17.58 21.40 -20.55
N ASN A 302 -18.57 20.58 -20.93
CA ASN A 302 -19.69 20.21 -20.06
C ASN A 302 -19.20 19.40 -18.84
N PHE A 303 -18.24 18.51 -19.03
CA PHE A 303 -17.66 17.72 -17.95
C PHE A 303 -16.94 18.62 -16.95
N LEU A 304 -16.09 19.52 -17.43
CA LEU A 304 -15.33 20.45 -16.60
C LEU A 304 -16.23 21.42 -15.83
N GLU A 305 -17.31 21.93 -16.46
CA GLU A 305 -18.27 22.80 -15.77
C GLU A 305 -18.91 22.09 -14.56
N GLN A 306 -19.36 20.83 -14.74
CA GLN A 306 -19.94 20.03 -13.65
C GLN A 306 -18.89 19.72 -12.58
N MET A 307 -17.68 19.33 -12.98
CA MET A 307 -16.61 19.00 -12.07
C MET A 307 -16.15 20.20 -11.24
N ILE A 308 -15.97 21.36 -11.85
CA ILE A 308 -15.63 22.62 -11.19
C ILE A 308 -16.71 23.00 -10.18
N THR A 309 -17.98 22.91 -10.58
CA THR A 309 -19.12 23.22 -9.70
C THR A 309 -19.15 22.35 -8.45
N LEU A 310 -18.87 21.05 -8.57
CA LEU A 310 -18.83 20.14 -7.43
C LEU A 310 -17.55 20.32 -6.61
N THR A 311 -16.42 20.55 -7.25
CA THR A 311 -15.13 20.75 -6.56
C THR A 311 -15.17 22.00 -5.66
N ASN A 312 -15.78 23.08 -6.11
CA ASN A 312 -15.95 24.31 -5.33
C ASN A 312 -16.86 24.14 -4.08
N LYS A 313 -17.62 23.06 -4.00
CA LYS A 313 -18.46 22.73 -2.83
C LYS A 313 -17.75 21.86 -1.80
N ILE A 314 -16.56 21.40 -2.07
CA ILE A 314 -15.81 20.53 -1.15
C ILE A 314 -15.45 21.33 0.10
N VAL A 315 -15.90 20.85 1.26
CA VAL A 315 -15.66 21.47 2.57
C VAL A 315 -14.34 20.97 3.14
N LEU A 316 -13.37 21.87 3.28
CA LEU A 316 -12.10 21.59 3.95
C LEU A 316 -12.24 21.90 5.45
N GLY A 317 -11.58 21.11 6.29
CA GLY A 317 -11.64 21.34 7.73
C GLY A 317 -11.05 20.22 8.58
N ASN A 318 -11.40 20.23 9.87
CA ASN A 318 -10.95 19.22 10.81
C ASN A 318 -11.40 17.81 10.36
N PRO A 319 -10.47 16.87 10.14
CA PRO A 319 -10.78 15.54 9.62
C PRO A 319 -11.65 14.68 10.58
N LEU A 320 -11.79 15.10 11.83
CA LEU A 320 -12.59 14.41 12.85
C LEU A 320 -14.07 14.81 12.87
N THR A 321 -14.49 15.78 12.05
CA THR A 321 -15.88 16.26 11.98
C THR A 321 -16.59 15.71 10.75
N ASP A 322 -17.90 15.48 10.87
CA ASP A 322 -18.71 14.87 9.80
C ASP A 322 -18.92 15.81 8.60
N GLU A 323 -18.93 17.14 8.83
CA GLU A 323 -19.12 18.15 7.80
C GLU A 323 -17.92 18.26 6.85
N THR A 324 -16.72 17.91 7.32
CA THR A 324 -15.50 17.95 6.52
C THR A 324 -15.53 16.89 5.41
N GLN A 325 -15.15 17.30 4.20
CA GLN A 325 -15.09 16.43 3.03
C GLN A 325 -13.67 16.18 2.54
N MET A 326 -12.72 17.07 2.85
CA MET A 326 -11.31 16.88 2.58
C MET A 326 -10.46 17.46 3.72
N GLY A 327 -9.55 16.65 4.24
CA GLY A 327 -8.61 16.99 5.30
C GLY A 327 -7.32 17.66 4.77
N PRO A 328 -6.34 17.88 5.66
CA PRO A 328 -5.03 18.42 5.30
C PRO A 328 -4.13 17.41 4.58
N LEU A 329 -3.01 17.89 4.07
CA LEU A 329 -1.86 17.05 3.69
C LEU A 329 -1.16 16.56 4.95
N CYS A 330 -0.50 15.40 4.87
CA CYS A 330 0.13 14.79 6.04
C CYS A 330 1.41 15.53 6.48
N THR A 331 2.21 16.03 5.54
CA THR A 331 3.52 16.63 5.85
C THR A 331 3.72 17.98 5.20
N LEU A 332 4.51 18.86 5.86
CA LEU A 332 4.89 20.16 5.32
C LEU A 332 5.67 20.03 4.00
N ALA A 333 6.58 19.06 3.92
CA ALA A 333 7.36 18.83 2.71
C ALA A 333 6.46 18.50 1.49
N GLN A 334 5.33 17.83 1.73
CA GLN A 334 4.35 17.51 0.70
C GLN A 334 3.59 18.77 0.25
N LEU A 335 3.19 19.62 1.18
CA LEU A 335 2.55 20.92 0.88
C LEU A 335 3.48 21.79 0.02
N GLU A 336 4.71 21.99 0.44
CA GLU A 336 5.72 22.78 -0.29
C GLU A 336 6.02 22.19 -1.67
N HIS A 337 6.03 20.87 -1.79
CA HIS A 337 6.22 20.20 -3.08
C HIS A 337 5.08 20.53 -4.04
N ILE A 338 3.83 20.42 -3.59
CA ILE A 338 2.65 20.72 -4.39
C ILE A 338 2.64 22.19 -4.84
N GLU A 339 2.92 23.12 -3.95
CA GLU A 339 2.96 24.55 -4.27
C GLU A 339 3.98 24.84 -5.38
N ARG A 340 5.19 24.30 -5.26
CA ARG A 340 6.23 24.46 -6.30
C ARG A 340 5.81 23.90 -7.65
N GLU A 341 5.20 22.70 -7.67
CA GLU A 341 4.81 22.03 -8.91
C GLU A 341 3.63 22.74 -9.59
N VAL A 342 2.68 23.26 -8.82
CA VAL A 342 1.54 24.03 -9.35
C VAL A 342 2.02 25.36 -9.92
N ALA A 343 2.87 26.09 -9.20
CA ALA A 343 3.46 27.33 -9.69
C ALA A 343 4.26 27.10 -10.99
N TYR A 344 5.09 26.07 -11.01
CA TYR A 344 5.86 25.72 -12.20
C TYR A 344 4.96 25.34 -13.39
N ALA A 345 3.84 24.63 -13.15
CA ALA A 345 2.90 24.29 -14.20
C ALA A 345 2.26 25.54 -14.82
N GLN A 346 1.93 26.55 -14.02
CA GLN A 346 1.39 27.82 -14.51
C GLN A 346 2.41 28.58 -15.38
N GLU A 347 3.68 28.62 -14.97
CA GLU A 347 4.78 29.18 -15.77
C GLU A 347 4.96 28.48 -17.13
N GLN A 348 4.64 27.18 -17.19
CA GLN A 348 4.71 26.36 -18.40
C GLN A 348 3.43 26.41 -19.25
N GLY A 349 2.47 27.28 -18.91
CA GLY A 349 1.23 27.47 -19.63
C GLY A 349 0.05 26.61 -19.15
N GLY A 350 0.18 25.93 -18.02
CA GLY A 350 -0.93 25.28 -17.32
C GLY A 350 -1.95 26.29 -16.81
N ARG A 351 -3.24 26.06 -17.04
CA ARG A 351 -4.31 26.94 -16.60
C ARG A 351 -5.03 26.35 -15.40
N VAL A 352 -4.89 26.99 -14.24
CA VAL A 352 -5.63 26.60 -13.03
C VAL A 352 -7.09 26.97 -13.22
N LEU A 353 -7.97 25.98 -13.12
CA LEU A 353 -9.42 26.11 -13.25
C LEU A 353 -10.10 26.26 -11.88
N VAL A 354 -9.55 25.61 -10.85
CA VAL A 354 -10.02 25.63 -9.46
C VAL A 354 -8.82 25.49 -8.55
N GLY A 355 -8.85 26.11 -7.37
CA GLY A 355 -7.86 25.99 -6.31
C GLY A 355 -6.50 26.59 -6.66
N GLY A 356 -5.43 25.84 -6.45
CA GLY A 356 -4.06 26.24 -6.75
C GLY A 356 -3.38 27.03 -5.64
N LYS A 357 -3.94 27.02 -4.42
CA LYS A 357 -3.42 27.75 -3.27
C LYS A 357 -3.82 27.10 -1.95
N GLN A 358 -3.24 27.59 -0.87
CA GLN A 358 -3.75 27.28 0.47
C GLN A 358 -5.06 28.01 0.73
N PRO A 359 -6.03 27.39 1.45
CA PRO A 359 -7.30 28.04 1.79
C PRO A 359 -7.09 29.13 2.85
N GLU A 360 -7.88 30.19 2.75
CA GLU A 360 -7.91 31.24 3.75
C GLU A 360 -8.65 30.78 5.03
N GLY A 361 -8.15 31.18 6.20
CA GLY A 361 -8.81 30.95 7.48
C GLY A 361 -8.66 29.55 8.09
N LEU A 362 -7.95 28.64 7.45
CA LEU A 362 -7.57 27.34 8.02
C LEU A 362 -6.10 27.35 8.44
N SER A 363 -5.84 26.94 9.68
CA SER A 363 -4.48 26.62 10.14
C SER A 363 -4.19 25.14 9.88
N GLY A 364 -2.94 24.79 9.61
CA GLY A 364 -2.54 23.41 9.28
C GLY A 364 -2.13 23.27 7.82
N LEU A 365 -1.90 22.03 7.41
CA LEU A 365 -1.31 21.72 6.10
C LEU A 365 -2.38 21.56 5.00
N PHE A 366 -3.28 22.51 4.88
CA PHE A 366 -4.36 22.46 3.90
C PHE A 366 -3.93 23.01 2.54
N TYR A 367 -4.43 22.38 1.50
CA TYR A 367 -4.33 22.83 0.12
C TYR A 367 -5.68 22.66 -0.58
N GLU A 368 -6.11 23.67 -1.34
CA GLU A 368 -7.40 23.60 -2.05
C GLU A 368 -7.42 22.47 -3.09
N PRO A 369 -8.57 21.78 -3.28
CA PRO A 369 -8.72 20.86 -4.39
C PRO A 369 -8.47 21.59 -5.70
N THR A 370 -7.53 21.09 -6.50
CA THR A 370 -6.94 21.84 -7.61
C THR A 370 -7.11 21.09 -8.93
N ILE A 371 -7.62 21.81 -9.94
CA ILE A 371 -7.77 21.32 -11.31
C ILE A 371 -6.96 22.21 -12.23
N ILE A 372 -6.05 21.63 -13.03
CA ILE A 372 -5.17 22.34 -13.96
C ILE A 372 -5.35 21.77 -15.36
N GLU A 373 -5.79 22.57 -16.30
CA GLU A 373 -5.79 22.21 -17.72
C GLU A 373 -4.39 22.39 -18.30
N CYS A 374 -3.85 21.31 -18.87
CA CYS A 374 -2.47 21.23 -19.34
C CYS A 374 -2.44 21.17 -20.86
N PRO A 375 -1.77 22.12 -21.56
CA PRO A 375 -1.76 22.18 -23.02
C PRO A 375 -0.90 21.09 -23.69
N ARG A 376 0.00 20.44 -22.95
CA ARG A 376 0.98 19.48 -23.49
C ARG A 376 1.23 18.33 -22.52
N GLN A 377 1.50 17.15 -23.08
CA GLN A 377 1.80 15.92 -22.33
C GLN A 377 3.16 15.97 -21.61
N ASP A 378 4.12 16.71 -22.12
CA ASP A 378 5.49 16.78 -21.58
C ASP A 378 5.63 17.65 -20.33
N LEU A 379 4.57 18.33 -19.90
CA LEU A 379 4.59 19.10 -18.65
C LEU A 379 4.91 18.22 -17.46
N ARG A 380 5.79 18.71 -16.58
CA ARG A 380 6.22 17.98 -15.39
C ARG A 380 5.05 17.57 -14.50
N ILE A 381 4.06 18.45 -14.31
CA ILE A 381 2.85 18.18 -13.51
C ILE A 381 2.00 17.02 -14.06
N VAL A 382 2.04 16.76 -15.38
CA VAL A 382 1.33 15.64 -16.01
C VAL A 382 2.06 14.32 -15.76
N ASN A 383 3.38 14.34 -15.56
CA ASN A 383 4.21 13.15 -15.50
C ASN A 383 4.72 12.81 -14.09
N THR A 384 4.87 13.81 -13.21
CA THR A 384 5.33 13.61 -11.83
C THR A 384 4.17 13.30 -10.89
N GLU A 385 4.33 12.29 -10.05
CA GLU A 385 3.39 12.03 -8.96
C GLU A 385 3.49 13.16 -7.91
N LEU A 386 2.40 13.89 -7.70
CA LEU A 386 2.37 14.96 -6.70
C LEU A 386 1.92 14.47 -5.32
N PHE A 387 1.19 13.40 -5.27
CA PHE A 387 0.65 12.80 -4.04
C PHE A 387 -0.15 13.79 -3.19
N GLY A 388 -1.05 14.52 -3.86
CA GLY A 388 -1.89 15.56 -3.26
C GLY A 388 -3.11 15.90 -4.13
N PRO A 389 -3.96 16.86 -3.71
CA PRO A 389 -5.26 17.12 -4.32
C PRO A 389 -5.15 17.94 -5.63
N VAL A 390 -4.34 17.47 -6.58
CA VAL A 390 -4.06 18.17 -7.84
C VAL A 390 -4.31 17.24 -9.02
N LEU A 391 -5.22 17.67 -9.90
CA LEU A 391 -5.62 16.98 -11.12
C LEU A 391 -5.09 17.72 -12.35
N SER A 392 -4.36 17.02 -13.21
CA SER A 392 -4.05 17.52 -14.56
C SER A 392 -5.11 17.07 -15.55
N VAL A 393 -5.55 17.96 -16.43
CA VAL A 393 -6.58 17.68 -17.43
C VAL A 393 -6.03 17.91 -18.83
N GLN A 394 -6.31 16.97 -19.73
CA GLN A 394 -6.01 17.07 -21.16
C GLN A 394 -7.20 16.58 -21.99
N ARG A 395 -7.28 17.04 -23.23
CA ARG A 395 -8.31 16.64 -24.18
C ARG A 395 -7.75 15.68 -25.21
N PHE A 396 -8.61 14.80 -25.74
CA PHE A 396 -8.27 13.90 -26.83
C PHE A 396 -9.43 13.76 -27.83
N LYS A 397 -9.11 13.25 -29.03
CA LYS A 397 -10.08 13.06 -30.13
C LYS A 397 -10.31 11.60 -30.47
N THR A 398 -9.29 10.77 -30.36
CA THR A 398 -9.34 9.37 -30.78
C THR A 398 -8.88 8.41 -29.72
N GLU A 399 -9.30 7.15 -29.86
CA GLU A 399 -8.90 6.05 -28.97
C GLU A 399 -7.36 5.85 -28.99
N ASP A 400 -6.74 5.91 -30.18
CA ASP A 400 -5.29 5.74 -30.33
C ASP A 400 -4.51 6.89 -29.67
N GLU A 401 -5.00 8.13 -29.82
CA GLU A 401 -4.39 9.30 -29.17
C GLU A 401 -4.40 9.16 -27.64
N VAL A 402 -5.56 8.88 -27.03
CA VAL A 402 -5.64 8.78 -25.58
C VAL A 402 -4.87 7.58 -25.04
N LEU A 403 -4.78 6.49 -25.78
CA LEU A 403 -3.97 5.35 -25.43
C LEU A 403 -2.46 5.70 -25.39
N ALA A 404 -1.99 6.46 -26.39
CA ALA A 404 -0.61 6.95 -26.42
C ALA A 404 -0.33 7.88 -25.23
N LEU A 405 -1.22 8.84 -24.94
CA LEU A 405 -1.12 9.74 -23.79
C LEU A 405 -1.14 9.00 -22.46
N ALA A 406 -2.05 8.05 -22.28
CA ALA A 406 -2.16 7.25 -21.05
C ALA A 406 -0.88 6.45 -20.75
N ASN A 407 -0.28 5.86 -21.79
CA ASN A 407 0.91 5.01 -21.69
C ASN A 407 2.25 5.77 -21.67
N TYR A 408 2.25 7.06 -21.92
CA TYR A 408 3.47 7.90 -22.02
C TYR A 408 4.25 7.98 -20.71
N ASN A 409 3.65 7.73 -19.58
CA ASN A 409 4.25 7.87 -18.25
C ASN A 409 5.12 6.66 -17.86
N GLU A 410 6.12 6.88 -16.99
CA GLU A 410 6.96 5.81 -16.44
C GLU A 410 6.22 4.92 -15.43
N HIS A 411 5.16 5.43 -14.81
CA HIS A 411 4.31 4.69 -13.87
C HIS A 411 3.29 3.80 -14.61
N GLY A 412 2.78 2.81 -13.89
CA GLY A 412 1.76 1.88 -14.40
C GLY A 412 1.03 1.16 -13.27
N LEU A 413 0.56 1.90 -12.24
CA LEU A 413 -0.15 1.28 -11.12
C LEU A 413 -1.60 1.00 -11.48
N ALA A 414 -2.37 2.05 -11.80
CA ALA A 414 -3.79 1.92 -12.07
C ALA A 414 -4.25 2.79 -13.25
N ALA A 415 -5.46 2.52 -13.74
CA ALA A 415 -6.17 3.32 -14.74
C ALA A 415 -7.68 3.25 -14.54
N GLY A 416 -8.40 4.32 -14.91
CA GLY A 416 -9.86 4.37 -15.01
C GLY A 416 -10.30 4.62 -16.44
N ILE A 417 -11.36 3.94 -16.88
CA ILE A 417 -11.92 4.08 -18.23
C ILE A 417 -13.44 4.19 -18.10
N PHE A 418 -14.01 5.24 -18.70
CA PHE A 418 -15.46 5.47 -18.70
C PHE A 418 -15.97 5.50 -20.14
N THR A 419 -16.80 4.52 -20.51
CA THR A 419 -17.46 4.35 -21.80
C THR A 419 -18.64 3.38 -21.67
N LYS A 420 -19.68 3.55 -22.47
CA LYS A 420 -20.79 2.57 -22.58
C LYS A 420 -20.50 1.47 -23.61
N ASP A 421 -19.52 1.68 -24.48
CA ASP A 421 -19.10 0.68 -25.47
C ASP A 421 -18.25 -0.41 -24.79
N SER A 422 -18.82 -1.61 -24.67
CA SER A 422 -18.16 -2.77 -24.07
C SER A 422 -16.95 -3.25 -24.86
N ALA A 423 -16.97 -3.14 -26.18
CA ALA A 423 -15.84 -3.52 -27.03
C ALA A 423 -14.67 -2.54 -26.86
N ARG A 424 -14.95 -1.23 -26.81
CA ARG A 424 -13.96 -0.19 -26.49
C ARG A 424 -13.36 -0.42 -25.08
N SER A 425 -14.20 -0.68 -24.09
CA SER A 425 -13.73 -0.90 -22.73
C SER A 425 -12.73 -2.05 -22.62
N LEU A 426 -12.97 -3.17 -23.31
CA LEU A 426 -12.06 -4.31 -23.37
C LEU A 426 -10.77 -4.00 -24.13
N ARG A 427 -10.86 -3.34 -25.30
CA ARG A 427 -9.67 -2.94 -26.07
C ARG A 427 -8.77 -2.03 -25.23
N MET A 428 -9.35 -0.99 -24.63
CA MET A 428 -8.61 -0.05 -23.79
C MET A 428 -8.02 -0.71 -22.58
N ALA A 429 -8.77 -1.54 -21.85
CA ALA A 429 -8.29 -2.24 -20.68
C ALA A 429 -7.09 -3.17 -20.99
N ASN A 430 -7.09 -3.80 -22.16
CA ASN A 430 -5.97 -4.64 -22.60
C ASN A 430 -4.74 -3.86 -23.08
N CYS A 431 -4.92 -2.63 -23.55
CA CYS A 431 -3.84 -1.83 -24.14
C CYS A 431 -3.22 -0.81 -23.17
N VAL A 432 -3.94 -0.40 -22.13
CA VAL A 432 -3.39 0.50 -21.08
C VAL A 432 -2.39 -0.26 -20.24
N ARG A 433 -1.17 0.28 -20.11
CA ARG A 433 -0.08 -0.32 -19.36
C ARG A 433 -0.18 0.01 -17.87
N ALA A 434 -1.15 -0.59 -17.19
CA ALA A 434 -1.38 -0.49 -15.75
C ALA A 434 -1.61 -1.89 -15.17
N GLY A 435 -1.27 -2.08 -13.89
CA GLY A 435 -1.52 -3.35 -13.21
C GLY A 435 -2.98 -3.53 -12.82
N ILE A 436 -3.72 -2.40 -12.64
CA ILE A 436 -5.13 -2.38 -12.26
C ILE A 436 -5.88 -1.49 -13.24
N VAL A 437 -6.97 -1.98 -13.80
CA VAL A 437 -7.84 -1.19 -14.69
C VAL A 437 -9.29 -1.28 -14.21
N TRP A 438 -9.86 -0.13 -13.89
CA TRP A 438 -11.28 -0.01 -13.59
C TRP A 438 -12.06 0.49 -14.79
N VAL A 439 -13.20 -0.11 -15.05
CA VAL A 439 -14.12 0.30 -16.12
C VAL A 439 -15.43 0.74 -15.48
N ASN A 440 -15.87 1.96 -15.77
CA ASN A 440 -17.07 2.61 -15.24
C ASN A 440 -17.17 2.63 -13.70
N THR A 441 -16.04 2.52 -13.04
CA THR A 441 -15.85 2.65 -11.57
C THR A 441 -14.41 3.09 -11.28
N TYR A 442 -14.08 3.44 -10.04
CA TYR A 442 -12.70 3.77 -9.66
C TYR A 442 -12.43 3.49 -8.18
N ARG A 443 -11.17 3.11 -7.83
CA ARG A 443 -10.68 2.84 -6.45
C ARG A 443 -11.38 1.70 -5.70
N VAL A 444 -12.15 0.88 -6.37
CA VAL A 444 -12.76 -0.31 -5.73
C VAL A 444 -11.66 -1.38 -5.54
N VAL A 445 -11.57 -1.91 -4.34
CA VAL A 445 -10.61 -2.97 -3.97
C VAL A 445 -11.33 -4.14 -3.32
N SER A 446 -10.74 -5.33 -3.41
CA SER A 446 -11.26 -6.53 -2.78
C SER A 446 -10.10 -7.44 -2.35
N PRO A 447 -10.21 -8.17 -1.23
CA PRO A 447 -9.18 -9.10 -0.82
C PRO A 447 -8.91 -10.23 -1.83
N ILE A 448 -9.87 -10.56 -2.69
CA ILE A 448 -9.74 -11.64 -3.69
C ILE A 448 -9.11 -11.19 -5.02
N ALA A 449 -8.93 -9.89 -5.22
CA ALA A 449 -8.36 -9.33 -6.45
C ALA A 449 -6.93 -8.85 -6.19
N GLU A 450 -6.00 -9.28 -7.02
CA GLU A 450 -4.60 -8.89 -6.93
C GLU A 450 -4.45 -7.38 -7.13
N PHE A 451 -3.59 -6.79 -6.32
CA PHE A 451 -3.21 -5.39 -6.35
C PHE A 451 -1.73 -5.26 -6.67
N GLY A 452 -1.35 -4.37 -7.56
CA GLY A 452 0.05 -4.07 -7.86
C GLY A 452 0.27 -3.48 -9.22
N GLY A 453 1.42 -2.83 -9.37
CA GLY A 453 1.79 -2.07 -10.56
C GLY A 453 2.63 -2.85 -11.57
N VAL A 454 2.93 -2.14 -12.65
CA VAL A 454 3.94 -2.49 -13.67
C VAL A 454 4.83 -1.28 -13.92
N LYS A 455 5.90 -1.42 -14.68
CA LYS A 455 6.84 -0.34 -14.98
C LYS A 455 7.48 0.24 -13.70
N GLY A 456 7.58 1.56 -13.59
CA GLY A 456 8.11 2.28 -12.42
C GLY A 456 7.23 2.23 -11.17
N SER A 457 6.01 1.68 -11.24
CA SER A 457 5.15 1.46 -10.09
C SER A 457 5.48 0.20 -9.29
N GLY A 458 6.49 -0.56 -9.71
CA GLY A 458 7.01 -1.69 -8.95
C GLY A 458 6.65 -3.06 -9.53
N TYR A 459 6.84 -4.08 -8.71
CA TYR A 459 6.62 -5.48 -9.04
C TYR A 459 6.24 -6.32 -7.82
N GLY A 460 5.71 -7.50 -8.05
CA GLY A 460 5.00 -8.31 -7.06
C GLY A 460 3.50 -8.01 -7.10
N ARG A 461 2.75 -8.73 -6.27
CA ARG A 461 1.30 -8.47 -6.09
C ARG A 461 0.94 -8.57 -4.62
N GLU A 462 0.05 -7.70 -4.21
CA GLU A 462 -0.63 -7.75 -2.91
C GLU A 462 -2.10 -8.13 -3.11
N SER A 463 -2.75 -8.65 -2.08
CA SER A 463 -4.11 -9.20 -2.19
C SER A 463 -4.21 -10.39 -3.17
N GLY A 464 -5.41 -10.95 -3.32
CA GLY A 464 -5.61 -12.15 -4.13
C GLY A 464 -4.98 -13.41 -3.53
N PHE A 465 -5.37 -14.56 -4.07
CA PHE A 465 -4.83 -15.84 -3.60
C PHE A 465 -3.35 -16.02 -3.97
N GLN A 466 -2.93 -15.45 -5.10
CA GLN A 466 -1.54 -15.54 -5.56
C GLN A 466 -0.55 -14.86 -4.60
N ALA A 467 -0.97 -13.81 -3.91
CA ALA A 467 -0.11 -13.11 -2.94
C ALA A 467 0.48 -14.06 -1.88
N ILE A 468 -0.24 -15.13 -1.49
CA ILE A 468 0.26 -16.07 -0.49
C ILE A 468 1.46 -16.89 -1.00
N TYR A 469 1.53 -17.15 -2.31
CA TYR A 469 2.65 -17.87 -2.92
C TYR A 469 3.94 -17.06 -2.91
N ASP A 470 3.84 -15.73 -2.94
CA ASP A 470 4.99 -14.81 -2.81
C ASP A 470 5.63 -14.86 -1.41
N TYR A 471 4.94 -15.43 -0.42
CA TYR A 471 5.44 -15.65 0.94
C TYR A 471 5.83 -17.10 1.20
N THR A 472 5.94 -17.92 0.15
CA THR A 472 6.32 -19.32 0.22
C THR A 472 7.31 -19.68 -0.87
N ARG A 473 8.09 -20.72 -0.64
CA ARG A 473 8.94 -21.34 -1.67
C ARG A 473 8.58 -22.81 -1.86
N PRO A 474 8.66 -23.35 -3.10
CA PRO A 474 8.50 -24.77 -3.32
C PRO A 474 9.75 -25.54 -2.86
N LYS A 475 9.54 -26.64 -2.16
CA LYS A 475 10.58 -27.65 -1.90
C LYS A 475 10.23 -28.90 -2.68
N THR A 476 11.11 -29.36 -3.58
CA THR A 476 10.93 -30.59 -4.35
C THR A 476 11.52 -31.78 -3.57
N ILE A 477 10.73 -32.83 -3.42
CA ILE A 477 11.11 -34.05 -2.72
C ILE A 477 11.12 -35.18 -3.73
N TRP A 478 12.27 -35.88 -3.82
CA TRP A 478 12.47 -37.04 -4.66
C TRP A 478 12.56 -38.28 -3.79
N MET A 479 11.72 -39.26 -4.05
CA MET A 479 11.73 -40.54 -3.35
C MET A 479 11.98 -41.67 -4.38
N ASN A 480 13.07 -42.40 -4.17
CA ASN A 480 13.27 -43.65 -4.93
C ASN A 480 12.31 -44.70 -4.37
N THR A 481 11.53 -45.32 -5.23
CA THR A 481 10.56 -46.39 -4.90
C THR A 481 11.06 -47.79 -5.31
N SER A 482 12.27 -47.89 -5.89
CA SER A 482 12.92 -49.14 -6.21
C SER A 482 13.64 -49.70 -5.00
N ASP A 483 13.54 -51.04 -4.81
CA ASP A 483 14.35 -51.80 -3.84
C ASP A 483 15.75 -52.14 -4.37
N GLU A 484 16.03 -51.84 -5.64
CA GLU A 484 17.33 -52.10 -6.24
C GLU A 484 18.40 -51.10 -5.75
N PRO A 485 19.63 -51.58 -5.52
CA PRO A 485 20.73 -50.69 -5.16
C PRO A 485 20.96 -49.59 -6.21
N MET A 486 21.31 -48.40 -5.78
CA MET A 486 21.71 -47.34 -6.70
C MET A 486 22.89 -47.80 -7.57
N ALA A 487 22.80 -47.50 -8.86
CA ALA A 487 23.86 -47.80 -9.80
C ALA A 487 25.18 -47.11 -9.40
N ASN A 488 26.30 -47.78 -9.65
CA ASN A 488 27.62 -47.20 -9.48
C ASN A 488 27.75 -45.96 -10.39
N PRO A 489 27.97 -44.73 -9.85
CA PRO A 489 28.00 -43.53 -10.64
C PRO A 489 29.18 -43.42 -11.60
N PHE A 490 30.19 -44.27 -11.43
CA PHE A 490 31.39 -44.33 -12.28
C PHE A 490 31.27 -45.38 -13.42
N VAL A 491 30.16 -46.11 -13.48
CA VAL A 491 29.86 -47.01 -14.58
C VAL A 491 28.80 -46.39 -15.46
N MET A 492 29.21 -45.79 -16.59
CA MET A 492 28.23 -45.29 -17.57
C MET A 492 27.48 -46.49 -18.18
N ARG A 493 26.16 -46.41 -18.13
CA ARG A 493 25.23 -47.33 -18.81
C ARG A 493 24.97 -46.88 -20.22
#